data_e58ff15f568547de46878314a9d9ca24
#
_entry.id   e58ff15f568547de46878314a9d9ca24
#
_cell.length_a   1.000
_cell.length_b   1.000
_cell.length_c   1.000
_cell.angle_alpha   90.00
_cell.angle_beta   90.00
_cell.angle_gamma   90.00
#
_symmetry.space_group_name_H-M   'P 1'
#
loop_
_entity.id
_entity.type
_entity.pdbx_description
1 polymer ?
#
loop_
_entity_poly.entity_id
_entity_poly.type
_entity_poly.pdbx_seq_one_letter_code
_entity_poly.pdbx_strand_id
1 'polypeptide(L)'
;MTLSPEQLRPVLAEALHWRYATKVFDPTRRIDDATWSALEDSLVLSPSSYGLQPWKFLVITNKDLLAELRPHSWNQSQITDCSHLVVFLAERTIGAPEADRLIHAMATTRGVDTDSLAFYRGMIEKDLINGPRSQQIGQWASNQVYIALGGFMTAAA
;
A
#
# COMPACT_ATOMS: atom_id res chain seq x y z
N MET A 1 0.34 23.67 2.70
CA MET A 1 0.50 24.58 1.53
C MET A 1 0.27 23.73 0.28
N THR A 2 -0.68 24.08 -0.57
CA THR A 2 -0.99 23.30 -1.78
C THR A 2 -0.19 23.87 -2.95
N LEU A 3 0.62 23.04 -3.60
CA LEU A 3 1.37 23.41 -4.79
C LEU A 3 0.42 23.64 -5.98
N SER A 4 0.70 24.64 -6.82
CA SER A 4 -0.01 24.80 -8.08
C SER A 4 0.40 23.70 -9.08
N PRO A 5 -0.42 23.41 -10.10
CA PRO A 5 -0.05 22.43 -11.16
C PRO A 5 1.28 22.76 -11.85
N GLU A 6 1.60 24.07 -11.99
CA GLU A 6 2.86 24.51 -12.59
C GLU A 6 4.07 24.18 -11.71
N GLN A 7 3.91 24.25 -10.38
CA GLN A 7 4.95 23.90 -9.42
C GLN A 7 5.10 22.38 -9.28
N LEU A 8 3.99 21.63 -9.38
CA LEU A 8 3.99 20.18 -9.19
C LEU A 8 4.56 19.41 -10.40
N ARG A 9 4.26 19.87 -11.62
CA ARG A 9 4.70 19.17 -12.86
C ARG A 9 6.20 18.91 -12.94
N PRO A 10 7.09 19.90 -12.73
CA PRO A 10 8.53 19.65 -12.79
C PRO A 10 9.00 18.72 -11.68
N VAL A 11 8.49 18.81 -10.47
CA VAL A 11 8.84 17.93 -9.34
C VAL A 11 8.50 16.47 -9.67
N LEU A 12 7.29 16.22 -10.16
CA LEU A 12 6.87 14.87 -10.55
C LEU A 12 7.71 14.32 -11.71
N ALA A 13 7.99 15.14 -12.73
CA ALA A 13 8.81 14.72 -13.86
C ALA A 13 10.24 14.37 -13.43
N GLU A 14 10.86 15.19 -12.58
CA GLU A 14 12.19 14.96 -12.03
C GLU A 14 12.24 13.67 -11.24
N ALA A 15 11.30 13.43 -10.32
CA ALA A 15 11.20 12.21 -9.52
C ALA A 15 11.10 10.95 -10.41
N LEU A 16 10.26 10.98 -11.45
CA LEU A 16 10.11 9.86 -12.37
C LEU A 16 11.37 9.58 -13.19
N HIS A 17 12.11 10.61 -13.61
CA HIS A 17 13.36 10.46 -14.33
C HIS A 17 14.52 10.03 -13.42
N TRP A 18 14.54 10.51 -12.17
CA TRP A 18 15.57 10.17 -11.19
C TRP A 18 15.48 8.71 -10.71
N ARG A 19 14.29 8.19 -10.58
CA ARG A 19 14.01 6.87 -10.00
C ARG A 19 14.61 5.74 -10.83
N TYR A 20 15.38 4.87 -10.16
CA TYR A 20 15.92 3.62 -10.76
C TYR A 20 16.04 2.53 -9.68
N ALA A 21 16.33 1.30 -10.11
CA ALA A 21 16.57 0.17 -9.20
C ALA A 21 17.97 0.26 -8.58
N THR A 22 18.08 0.97 -7.47
CA THR A 22 19.32 1.17 -6.71
C THR A 22 19.92 -0.16 -6.27
N LYS A 23 21.20 -0.38 -6.53
CA LYS A 23 21.88 -1.65 -6.25
C LYS A 23 22.66 -1.66 -4.93
N VAL A 24 23.11 -0.50 -4.49
CA VAL A 24 23.91 -0.35 -3.26
C VAL A 24 23.34 0.79 -2.45
N PHE A 25 23.04 0.52 -1.19
CA PHE A 25 22.61 1.53 -0.22
C PHE A 25 23.75 1.88 0.71
N ASP A 26 23.73 3.10 1.24
CA ASP A 26 24.62 3.51 2.33
C ASP A 26 24.01 3.04 3.67
N PRO A 27 24.62 2.05 4.34
CA PRO A 27 24.07 1.49 5.57
C PRO A 27 24.12 2.46 6.77
N THR A 28 24.83 3.60 6.63
CA THR A 28 24.95 4.62 7.69
C THR A 28 23.82 5.65 7.63
N ARG A 29 23.14 5.77 6.49
CA ARG A 29 22.04 6.73 6.30
C ARG A 29 20.72 6.12 6.73
N ARG A 30 19.87 6.99 7.27
CA ARG A 30 18.49 6.65 7.66
C ARG A 30 17.54 7.70 7.11
N ILE A 31 16.35 7.28 6.75
CA ILE A 31 15.23 8.17 6.46
C ILE A 31 14.79 8.75 7.82
N ASP A 32 14.66 10.06 7.91
CA ASP A 32 14.16 10.72 9.11
C ASP A 32 12.66 10.47 9.32
N ASP A 33 12.18 10.63 10.56
CA ASP A 33 10.82 10.29 10.95
C ASP A 33 9.76 11.10 10.19
N ALA A 34 10.03 12.37 9.85
CA ALA A 34 9.08 13.20 9.12
C ALA A 34 8.93 12.76 7.67
N THR A 35 10.04 12.44 7.01
CA THR A 35 10.04 11.86 5.67
C THR A 35 9.39 10.48 5.67
N TRP A 36 9.71 9.64 6.68
CA TRP A 36 9.10 8.33 6.81
C TRP A 36 7.58 8.42 7.00
N SER A 37 7.09 9.31 7.86
CA SER A 37 5.65 9.53 8.06
C SER A 37 4.93 9.89 6.76
N ALA A 38 5.52 10.74 5.91
CA ALA A 38 4.94 11.09 4.61
C ALA A 38 4.90 9.87 3.66
N LEU A 39 5.89 8.99 3.72
CA LEU A 39 5.90 7.74 2.96
C LEU A 39 4.83 6.76 3.46
N GLU A 40 4.64 6.64 4.78
CA GLU A 40 3.55 5.83 5.36
C GLU A 40 2.17 6.36 4.93
N ASP A 41 1.97 7.68 4.91
CA ASP A 41 0.73 8.28 4.39
C ASP A 41 0.46 7.87 2.94
N SER A 42 1.49 7.76 2.10
CA SER A 42 1.32 7.31 0.71
C SER A 42 0.82 5.87 0.60
N LEU A 43 1.15 5.01 1.57
CA LEU A 43 0.64 3.65 1.68
C LEU A 43 -0.82 3.63 2.16
N VAL A 44 -1.10 4.34 3.25
CA VAL A 44 -2.43 4.40 3.88
C VAL A 44 -3.46 5.02 2.95
N LEU A 45 -3.07 6.08 2.23
CA LEU A 45 -3.95 6.83 1.32
C LEU A 45 -4.01 6.23 -0.11
N SER A 46 -3.33 5.12 -0.35
CA SER A 46 -3.38 4.45 -1.65
C SER A 46 -4.81 4.03 -2.00
N PRO A 47 -5.27 4.33 -3.24
CA PRO A 47 -6.60 3.92 -3.68
C PRO A 47 -6.65 2.41 -3.94
N SER A 48 -7.83 1.83 -3.74
CA SER A 48 -8.13 0.46 -4.16
C SER A 48 -9.54 0.36 -4.70
N SER A 49 -9.83 -0.66 -5.50
CA SER A 49 -11.18 -0.92 -6.00
C SER A 49 -12.13 -1.11 -4.81
N TYR A 50 -13.29 -0.49 -4.87
CA TYR A 50 -14.25 -0.35 -3.77
C TYR A 50 -13.73 0.39 -2.52
N GLY A 51 -12.48 0.83 -2.48
CA GLY A 51 -11.84 1.32 -1.25
C GLY A 51 -11.61 0.21 -0.21
N LEU A 52 -11.61 -1.06 -0.65
CA LEU A 52 -11.56 -2.21 0.26
C LEU A 52 -10.20 -2.39 0.95
N GLN A 53 -9.13 -1.84 0.34
CA GLN A 53 -7.76 -1.89 0.88
C GLN A 53 -7.36 -3.31 1.36
N PRO A 54 -7.33 -4.30 0.44
CA PRO A 54 -7.14 -5.71 0.79
C PRO A 54 -5.67 -6.05 1.03
N TRP A 55 -5.01 -5.32 1.93
CA TRP A 55 -3.57 -5.41 2.16
C TRP A 55 -3.18 -5.15 3.62
N LYS A 56 -1.94 -5.51 3.91
CA LYS A 56 -1.19 -5.04 5.08
C LYS A 56 0.22 -4.69 4.65
N PHE A 57 0.80 -3.72 5.33
CA PHE A 57 2.19 -3.33 5.15
C PHE A 57 2.95 -3.63 6.44
N LEU A 58 4.04 -4.40 6.33
CA LEU A 58 4.93 -4.63 7.46
C LEU A 58 6.19 -3.80 7.24
N VAL A 59 6.47 -2.92 8.18
CA VAL A 59 7.68 -2.09 8.20
C VAL A 59 8.69 -2.75 9.13
N ILE A 60 9.83 -3.14 8.58
CA ILE A 60 10.88 -3.86 9.31
C ILE A 60 12.12 -2.98 9.38
N THR A 61 12.52 -2.64 10.61
CA THR A 61 13.74 -1.88 10.93
C THR A 61 14.71 -2.64 11.83
N ASN A 62 14.26 -3.77 12.40
CA ASN A 62 15.07 -4.63 13.24
C ASN A 62 16.19 -5.28 12.43
N LYS A 63 17.45 -4.99 12.79
CA LYS A 63 18.63 -5.41 12.03
C LYS A 63 18.88 -6.91 12.06
N ASP A 64 18.55 -7.58 13.14
CA ASP A 64 18.71 -9.04 13.24
C ASP A 64 17.71 -9.74 12.31
N LEU A 65 16.46 -9.30 12.31
CA LEU A 65 15.44 -9.80 11.40
C LEU A 65 15.79 -9.54 9.91
N LEU A 66 16.32 -8.35 9.60
CA LEU A 66 16.79 -8.04 8.25
C LEU A 66 17.94 -8.96 7.82
N ALA A 67 18.86 -9.30 8.74
CA ALA A 67 19.94 -10.25 8.46
C ALA A 67 19.40 -11.66 8.21
N GLU A 68 18.38 -12.11 8.96
CA GLU A 68 17.69 -13.37 8.73
C GLU A 68 16.94 -13.42 7.39
N LEU A 69 16.34 -12.29 6.96
CA LEU A 69 15.60 -12.20 5.69
C LEU A 69 16.51 -12.17 4.45
N ARG A 70 17.74 -11.68 4.57
CA ARG A 70 18.66 -11.52 3.45
C ARG A 70 18.89 -12.80 2.64
N PRO A 71 19.16 -13.99 3.24
CA PRO A 71 19.35 -15.22 2.47
C PRO A 71 18.12 -15.61 1.64
N HIS A 72 16.91 -15.26 2.12
CA HIS A 72 15.65 -15.53 1.44
C HIS A 72 15.31 -14.49 0.35
N SER A 73 16.15 -13.46 0.19
CA SER A 73 15.99 -12.34 -0.74
C SER A 73 17.18 -12.27 -1.71
N TRP A 74 17.54 -13.40 -2.30
CA TRP A 74 18.69 -13.56 -3.23
C TRP A 74 20.03 -13.03 -2.67
N ASN A 75 20.17 -13.02 -1.36
CA ASN A 75 21.32 -12.49 -0.64
C ASN A 75 21.66 -11.04 -0.97
N GLN A 76 20.67 -10.25 -1.37
CA GLN A 76 20.86 -8.84 -1.71
C GLN A 76 21.20 -8.01 -0.47
N SER A 77 22.27 -7.19 -0.57
CA SER A 77 22.70 -6.34 0.54
C SER A 77 21.69 -5.24 0.88
N GLN A 78 20.87 -4.84 -0.08
CA GLN A 78 19.81 -3.84 0.12
C GLN A 78 18.89 -4.19 1.30
N ILE A 79 18.67 -5.49 1.57
CA ILE A 79 17.82 -5.95 2.68
C ILE A 79 18.40 -5.54 4.03
N THR A 80 19.72 -5.66 4.23
CA THR A 80 20.39 -5.30 5.47
C THR A 80 20.76 -3.82 5.56
N ASP A 81 21.00 -3.19 4.41
CA ASP A 81 21.54 -1.84 4.32
C ASP A 81 20.45 -0.77 4.27
N CYS A 82 19.20 -1.13 3.92
CA CYS A 82 18.09 -0.19 3.89
C CYS A 82 17.79 0.43 5.26
N SER A 83 17.19 1.60 5.23
CA SER A 83 16.63 2.27 6.41
C SER A 83 15.40 1.53 6.92
N HIS A 84 14.46 1.27 6.03
CA HIS A 84 13.20 0.59 6.27
C HIS A 84 12.98 -0.44 5.16
N LEU A 85 12.56 -1.65 5.52
CA LEU A 85 12.06 -2.65 4.58
C LEU A 85 10.54 -2.69 4.70
N VAL A 86 9.84 -2.48 3.61
CA VAL A 86 8.38 -2.60 3.56
C VAL A 86 7.99 -3.89 2.85
N VAL A 87 7.29 -4.76 3.57
CA VAL A 87 6.71 -5.99 3.00
C VAL A 87 5.24 -5.74 2.70
N PHE A 88 4.88 -5.87 1.44
CA PHE A 88 3.53 -5.69 0.93
C PHE A 88 2.80 -7.04 0.95
N LEU A 89 1.72 -7.13 1.72
CA LEU A 89 0.92 -8.34 1.89
C LEU A 89 -0.47 -8.14 1.30
N ALA A 90 -0.90 -9.09 0.45
CA ALA A 90 -2.26 -9.14 -0.08
C ALA A 90 -3.14 -10.06 0.78
N GLU A 91 -4.40 -9.69 0.99
CA GLU A 91 -5.40 -10.58 1.58
C GLU A 91 -5.63 -11.78 0.64
N ARG A 92 -5.60 -12.98 1.19
CA ARG A 92 -5.81 -14.21 0.42
C ARG A 92 -7.29 -14.51 0.18
N THR A 93 -8.13 -14.07 1.09
CA THR A 93 -9.58 -14.29 1.07
C THR A 93 -10.28 -12.98 1.39
N ILE A 94 -11.39 -12.74 0.72
CA ILE A 94 -12.28 -11.60 0.98
C ILE A 94 -13.69 -12.16 1.08
N GLY A 95 -14.33 -11.89 2.20
CA GLY A 95 -15.68 -12.34 2.50
C GLY A 95 -16.54 -11.25 3.11
N ALA A 96 -17.65 -11.63 3.68
CA ALA A 96 -18.56 -10.71 4.36
C ALA A 96 -17.86 -9.86 5.45
N PRO A 97 -16.93 -10.42 6.28
CA PRO A 97 -16.25 -9.63 7.30
C PRO A 97 -15.46 -8.44 6.75
N GLU A 98 -14.79 -8.58 5.59
CA GLU A 98 -14.03 -7.49 4.96
C GLU A 98 -14.96 -6.42 4.40
N ALA A 99 -16.07 -6.83 3.79
CA ALA A 99 -17.11 -5.90 3.33
C ALA A 99 -17.73 -5.15 4.51
N ASP A 100 -18.08 -5.83 5.59
CA ASP A 100 -18.70 -5.22 6.79
C ASP A 100 -17.74 -4.24 7.46
N ARG A 101 -16.44 -4.57 7.56
CA ARG A 101 -15.41 -3.68 8.09
C ARG A 101 -15.36 -2.37 7.29
N LEU A 102 -15.37 -2.46 5.96
CA LEU A 102 -15.38 -1.28 5.08
C LEU A 102 -16.63 -0.44 5.28
N ILE A 103 -17.83 -1.08 5.26
CA ILE A 103 -19.11 -0.37 5.43
C ILE A 103 -19.15 0.35 6.77
N HIS A 104 -18.70 -0.31 7.84
CA HIS A 104 -18.65 0.30 9.16
C HIS A 104 -17.67 1.50 9.21
N ALA A 105 -16.49 1.37 8.64
CA ALA A 105 -15.52 2.47 8.54
C ALA A 105 -16.07 3.65 7.73
N MET A 106 -16.73 3.39 6.60
CA MET A 106 -17.38 4.42 5.78
C MET A 106 -18.51 5.12 6.53
N ALA A 107 -19.39 4.36 7.20
CA ALA A 107 -20.49 4.90 7.97
C ALA A 107 -19.99 5.81 9.08
N THR A 108 -18.99 5.35 9.85
CA THR A 108 -18.37 6.14 10.92
C THR A 108 -17.73 7.42 10.39
N THR A 109 -16.95 7.34 9.32
CA THR A 109 -16.25 8.51 8.75
C THR A 109 -17.23 9.55 8.18
N ARG A 110 -18.35 9.10 7.60
CA ARG A 110 -19.35 9.98 6.98
C ARG A 110 -20.45 10.43 7.94
N GLY A 111 -20.51 9.88 9.15
CA GLY A 111 -21.58 10.16 10.13
C GLY A 111 -22.95 9.70 9.66
N VAL A 112 -23.03 8.55 8.97
CA VAL A 112 -24.28 7.98 8.45
C VAL A 112 -24.51 6.57 9.01
N ASP A 113 -25.77 6.08 8.91
CA ASP A 113 -26.11 4.72 9.27
C ASP A 113 -25.55 3.72 8.24
N THR A 114 -25.17 2.53 8.70
CA THR A 114 -24.71 1.43 7.84
C THR A 114 -25.77 0.99 6.83
N ASP A 115 -27.06 1.07 7.18
CA ASP A 115 -28.17 0.72 6.29
C ASP A 115 -28.21 1.61 5.04
N SER A 116 -27.79 2.87 5.15
CA SER A 116 -27.67 3.77 4.00
C SER A 116 -26.64 3.31 2.96
N LEU A 117 -25.72 2.42 3.36
CA LEU A 117 -24.65 1.84 2.53
C LEU A 117 -24.96 0.39 2.09
N ALA A 118 -26.18 -0.12 2.37
CA ALA A 118 -26.57 -1.51 2.04
C ALA A 118 -26.43 -1.81 0.52
N PHE A 119 -26.78 -0.87 -0.34
CA PHE A 119 -26.57 -1.02 -1.79
C PHE A 119 -25.09 -1.20 -2.15
N TYR A 120 -24.22 -0.40 -1.56
CA TYR A 120 -22.77 -0.49 -1.80
C TYR A 120 -22.20 -1.81 -1.30
N ARG A 121 -22.62 -2.26 -0.10
CA ARG A 121 -22.27 -3.57 0.44
C ARG A 121 -22.70 -4.69 -0.50
N GLY A 122 -23.95 -4.62 -1.00
CA GLY A 122 -24.48 -5.60 -1.97
C GLY A 122 -23.70 -5.66 -3.28
N MET A 123 -23.16 -4.54 -3.76
CA MET A 123 -22.26 -4.54 -4.94
C MET A 123 -20.98 -5.32 -4.67
N ILE A 124 -20.34 -5.13 -3.53
CA ILE A 124 -19.14 -5.87 -3.12
C ILE A 124 -19.43 -7.36 -3.03
N GLU A 125 -20.52 -7.74 -2.37
CA GLU A 125 -20.93 -9.15 -2.26
C GLU A 125 -21.17 -9.80 -3.62
N LYS A 126 -21.95 -9.15 -4.46
CA LYS A 126 -22.30 -9.68 -5.79
C LYS A 126 -21.08 -9.82 -6.70
N ASP A 127 -20.06 -8.98 -6.56
CA ASP A 127 -18.90 -8.98 -7.43
C ASP A 127 -17.75 -9.85 -6.88
N LEU A 128 -17.32 -9.57 -5.65
CA LEU A 128 -16.10 -10.14 -5.08
C LEU A 128 -16.32 -11.42 -4.28
N ILE A 129 -17.50 -11.57 -3.64
CA ILE A 129 -17.76 -12.68 -2.73
C ILE A 129 -18.51 -13.80 -3.43
N ASN A 130 -19.62 -13.47 -4.10
CA ASN A 130 -20.52 -14.43 -4.74
C ASN A 130 -20.43 -14.41 -6.28
N GLY A 131 -19.67 -13.48 -6.85
CA GLY A 131 -19.55 -13.29 -8.29
C GLY A 131 -18.36 -14.00 -8.91
N PRO A 132 -18.15 -13.80 -10.23
CA PRO A 132 -17.07 -14.47 -10.96
C PRO A 132 -15.67 -14.16 -10.42
N ARG A 133 -15.46 -12.97 -9.82
CA ARG A 133 -14.17 -12.58 -9.27
C ARG A 133 -13.80 -13.32 -7.99
N SER A 134 -14.74 -13.94 -7.30
CA SER A 134 -14.47 -14.74 -6.10
C SER A 134 -13.46 -15.86 -6.35
N GLN A 135 -13.47 -16.44 -7.55
CA GLN A 135 -12.53 -17.50 -7.96
C GLN A 135 -11.09 -16.98 -8.16
N GLN A 136 -10.91 -15.69 -8.32
CA GLN A 136 -9.60 -15.05 -8.57
C GLN A 136 -9.31 -13.96 -7.52
N ILE A 137 -9.91 -14.09 -6.34
CA ILE A 137 -9.88 -13.02 -5.33
C ILE A 137 -8.44 -12.69 -4.87
N GLY A 138 -7.57 -13.69 -4.73
CA GLY A 138 -6.17 -13.47 -4.39
C GLY A 138 -5.42 -12.68 -5.47
N GLN A 139 -5.67 -12.94 -6.75
CA GLN A 139 -5.09 -12.16 -7.85
C GLN A 139 -5.66 -10.74 -7.86
N TRP A 140 -6.95 -10.59 -7.65
CA TRP A 140 -7.59 -9.27 -7.56
C TRP A 140 -7.00 -8.44 -6.41
N ALA A 141 -6.83 -9.03 -5.22
CA ALA A 141 -6.19 -8.38 -4.07
C ALA A 141 -4.73 -8.00 -4.38
N SER A 142 -3.96 -8.90 -5.00
CA SER A 142 -2.58 -8.62 -5.41
C SER A 142 -2.50 -7.43 -6.37
N ASN A 143 -3.43 -7.30 -7.31
CA ASN A 143 -3.47 -6.15 -8.22
C ASN A 143 -3.66 -4.82 -7.46
N GLN A 144 -4.47 -4.82 -6.37
CA GLN A 144 -4.61 -3.62 -5.52
C GLN A 144 -3.29 -3.30 -4.79
N VAL A 145 -2.58 -4.32 -4.31
CA VAL A 145 -1.26 -4.15 -3.69
C VAL A 145 -0.25 -3.53 -4.66
N TYR A 146 -0.26 -3.94 -5.94
CA TYR A 146 0.62 -3.33 -6.96
C TYR A 146 0.27 -1.86 -7.24
N ILE A 147 -0.98 -1.44 -7.11
CA ILE A 147 -1.36 -0.03 -7.18
C ILE A 147 -0.70 0.74 -6.03
N ALA A 148 -0.80 0.23 -4.80
CA ALA A 148 -0.17 0.83 -3.63
C ALA A 148 1.36 0.87 -3.76
N LEU A 149 1.98 -0.21 -4.24
CA LEU A 149 3.43 -0.26 -4.49
C LEU A 149 3.86 0.79 -5.51
N GLY A 150 3.12 0.96 -6.61
CA GLY A 150 3.41 1.99 -7.63
C GLY A 150 3.34 3.40 -7.06
N GLY A 151 2.31 3.69 -6.25
CA GLY A 151 2.17 4.95 -5.52
C GLY A 151 3.32 5.22 -4.57
N PHE A 152 3.64 4.23 -3.74
CA PHE A 152 4.75 4.30 -2.78
C PHE A 152 6.12 4.53 -3.45
N MET A 153 6.41 3.80 -4.54
CA MET A 153 7.66 4.01 -5.28
C MET A 153 7.77 5.42 -5.89
N THR A 154 6.65 6.01 -6.27
CA THR A 154 6.62 7.38 -6.79
C THR A 154 6.77 8.41 -5.67
N ALA A 155 6.16 8.15 -4.50
CA ALA A 155 6.30 9.01 -3.33
C ALA A 155 7.73 8.98 -2.73
N ALA A 156 8.43 7.85 -2.88
CA ALA A 156 9.79 7.67 -2.38
C ALA A 156 10.89 8.25 -3.33
N ALA A 157 10.51 8.72 -4.50
CA ALA A 157 11.42 9.32 -5.48
C ALA A 157 11.54 10.83 -5.28
#